data_24f68136b6ec69328924c9f751bc2089
#
_entry.id   24f68136b6ec69328924c9f751bc2089
#
_cell.length_a   1.000
_cell.length_b   1.000
_cell.length_c   1.000
_cell.angle_alpha   90.00
_cell.angle_beta   90.00
_cell.angle_gamma   90.00
#
_symmetry.space_group_name_H-M   'P 1'
#
loop_
_entity.id
_entity.type
_entity.pdbx_description
1 polymer ?
#
loop_
_entity_poly.entity_id
_entity_poly.type
_entity_poly.pdbx_seq_one_letter_code
_entity_poly.pdbx_strand_id
1 'polypeptide(L)'
;MAYEKPIIDGHFHIYEWYNHGNRDLFQKTEEYMQTVNCRSISINALPSGERDVSNNIMTALLKLRYPQVYANGGLVYDTYPVPSVLPAGMETEVQYRELMEIGFDGIKMLETKPTLLKILCRGVDDPIYEGLFAAAERDGTPMVWHVGDPATFWDPELAPPDCIENGWFYGDGTFPSLEEIYNQVLAVLERHPKLKVTFAHFFFMSDNPERLAQIFANYPDVNVDITPGSEMYHNFEKDRAYFREFFTRYADRIEYGTDCSDEGNVDNYQKHVSVITRFLTTNELITDWSADFSGIGLDESVLDKIFSENFLRRMGHPPKPINVKALKAYFAKYRHLVRDSQVLANIEAELAKYREDG
;
A
#
# COMPACT_ATOMS: atom_id res chain seq x y z
N MET A 1 19.14 4.47 -21.54
CA MET A 1 18.60 5.85 -21.59
C MET A 1 17.87 6.09 -20.30
N ALA A 2 17.98 7.28 -19.72
CA ALA A 2 17.18 7.61 -18.52
C ALA A 2 15.70 7.72 -18.95
N TYR A 3 14.79 7.18 -18.15
CA TYR A 3 13.36 7.36 -18.36
C TYR A 3 12.99 8.80 -17.97
N GLU A 4 12.49 9.58 -18.92
CA GLU A 4 12.26 11.02 -18.73
C GLU A 4 10.79 11.40 -18.51
N LYS A 5 9.87 10.44 -18.72
CA LYS A 5 8.43 10.70 -18.51
C LYS A 5 8.09 10.75 -17.02
N PRO A 6 7.10 11.54 -16.61
CA PRO A 6 6.65 11.57 -15.22
C PRO A 6 6.12 10.21 -14.77
N ILE A 7 6.51 9.79 -13.59
CA ILE A 7 6.07 8.54 -12.95
C ILE A 7 4.88 8.80 -12.01
N ILE A 8 4.17 7.73 -11.68
CA ILE A 8 3.17 7.72 -10.61
C ILE A 8 3.65 6.74 -9.55
N ASP A 9 3.85 7.21 -8.33
CA ASP A 9 4.13 6.34 -7.22
C ASP A 9 2.82 5.76 -6.66
N GLY A 10 2.58 4.49 -6.92
CA GLY A 10 1.36 3.77 -6.49
C GLY A 10 1.34 3.42 -5.00
N HIS A 11 2.46 3.63 -4.27
CA HIS A 11 2.59 3.14 -2.91
C HIS A 11 3.43 4.09 -2.03
N PHE A 12 2.75 5.08 -1.46
CA PHE A 12 3.32 6.05 -0.52
C PHE A 12 2.55 6.00 0.80
N HIS A 13 3.22 6.27 1.92
CA HIS A 13 2.61 6.32 3.25
C HIS A 13 2.74 7.68 3.90
N ILE A 14 1.84 7.96 4.83
CA ILE A 14 1.95 9.06 5.78
C ILE A 14 1.79 8.48 7.19
N TYR A 15 2.55 9.01 8.14
CA TYR A 15 2.57 8.44 9.47
C TYR A 15 2.22 9.44 10.54
N GLU A 16 2.74 10.67 10.46
CA GLU A 16 2.58 11.66 11.51
C GLU A 16 2.22 13.03 10.95
N TRP A 17 1.52 13.84 11.74
CA TRP A 17 1.23 15.22 11.37
C TRP A 17 2.48 16.10 11.40
N TYR A 18 3.33 15.91 12.42
CA TYR A 18 4.59 16.60 12.58
C TYR A 18 5.74 15.63 12.59
N ASN A 19 6.55 15.70 11.55
CA ASN A 19 7.76 14.91 11.42
C ASN A 19 8.99 15.73 11.78
N HIS A 20 10.14 15.05 11.89
CA HIS A 20 11.42 15.62 12.24
C HIS A 20 11.71 16.96 11.54
N GLY A 21 12.06 17.99 12.29
CA GLY A 21 12.56 19.27 11.77
C GLY A 21 11.51 20.35 11.51
N ASN A 22 10.39 20.39 12.23
CA ASN A 22 9.34 21.41 12.17
C ASN A 22 8.58 21.51 10.84
N ARG A 23 8.69 20.52 9.95
CA ARG A 23 7.87 20.43 8.73
C ARG A 23 6.69 19.52 8.97
N ASP A 24 5.51 19.98 8.59
CA ASP A 24 4.29 19.19 8.69
C ASP A 24 4.15 18.20 7.51
N LEU A 25 3.15 17.33 7.60
CA LEU A 25 2.89 16.30 6.59
C LEU A 25 2.64 16.89 5.19
N PHE A 26 2.05 18.09 5.05
CA PHE A 26 1.80 18.73 3.76
C PHE A 26 3.11 19.13 3.08
N GLN A 27 4.01 19.76 3.84
CA GLN A 27 5.33 20.18 3.35
C GLN A 27 6.19 18.96 2.98
N LYS A 28 6.14 17.90 3.78
CA LYS A 28 6.88 16.66 3.52
C LYS A 28 6.40 15.93 2.28
N THR A 29 5.09 15.84 2.11
CA THR A 29 4.51 15.22 0.91
C THR A 29 4.82 16.02 -0.36
N GLU A 30 4.76 17.36 -0.28
CA GLU A 30 5.14 18.23 -1.38
C GLU A 30 6.63 18.10 -1.72
N GLU A 31 7.51 18.07 -0.71
CA GLU A 31 8.94 17.83 -0.88
C GLU A 31 9.21 16.49 -1.59
N TYR A 32 8.52 15.41 -1.19
CA TYR A 32 8.64 14.12 -1.86
C TYR A 32 8.28 14.23 -3.34
N MET A 33 7.09 14.73 -3.66
CA MET A 33 6.61 14.85 -5.05
C MET A 33 7.54 15.67 -5.93
N GLN A 34 8.09 16.77 -5.41
CA GLN A 34 9.03 17.63 -6.13
C GLN A 34 10.40 16.96 -6.32
N THR A 35 10.87 16.26 -5.29
CA THR A 35 12.20 15.62 -5.29
C THR A 35 12.28 14.48 -6.31
N VAL A 36 11.22 13.70 -6.46
CA VAL A 36 11.23 12.46 -7.25
C VAL A 36 10.56 12.61 -8.63
N ASN A 37 10.18 13.82 -9.03
CA ASN A 37 9.49 14.09 -10.29
C ASN A 37 8.24 13.19 -10.49
N CYS A 38 7.52 12.91 -9.42
CA CYS A 38 6.26 12.19 -9.51
C CYS A 38 5.15 13.11 -10.04
N ARG A 39 4.45 12.66 -11.07
CA ARG A 39 3.22 13.31 -11.56
C ARG A 39 2.12 13.26 -10.50
N SER A 40 2.06 12.17 -9.77
CA SER A 40 1.09 11.89 -8.73
C SER A 40 1.62 10.80 -7.79
N ILE A 41 1.07 10.74 -6.60
CA ILE A 41 1.29 9.67 -5.62
C ILE A 41 -0.04 9.07 -5.21
N SER A 42 -0.01 7.81 -4.76
CA SER A 42 -1.13 7.13 -4.11
C SER A 42 -0.80 6.91 -2.64
N ILE A 43 -1.51 7.60 -1.76
CA ILE A 43 -1.32 7.45 -0.32
C ILE A 43 -2.14 6.25 0.17
N ASN A 44 -1.46 5.30 0.79
CA ASN A 44 -2.03 4.10 1.37
C ASN A 44 -2.17 4.28 2.89
N ALA A 45 -3.37 4.62 3.36
CA ALA A 45 -3.62 4.83 4.78
C ALA A 45 -3.56 3.53 5.58
N LEU A 46 -3.00 3.61 6.79
CA LEU A 46 -2.85 2.51 7.74
C LEU A 46 -3.48 2.87 9.09
N PRO A 47 -4.82 2.94 9.21
CA PRO A 47 -5.50 3.45 10.40
C PRO A 47 -5.67 2.43 11.52
N SER A 48 -4.93 1.32 11.52
CA SER A 48 -5.06 0.20 12.46
C SER A 48 -3.72 -0.21 13.08
N GLY A 49 -3.77 -1.00 14.13
CA GLY A 49 -2.58 -1.49 14.83
C GLY A 49 -1.87 -0.39 15.63
N GLU A 50 -0.67 -0.06 15.25
CA GLU A 50 0.14 0.99 15.89
C GLU A 50 -0.41 2.40 15.61
N ARG A 51 -1.15 2.57 14.53
CA ARG A 51 -1.80 3.82 14.11
C ARG A 51 -3.29 3.80 14.43
N ASP A 52 -3.95 4.89 14.15
CA ASP A 52 -5.39 5.06 14.40
C ASP A 52 -6.10 5.76 13.23
N VAL A 53 -7.38 6.03 13.40
CA VAL A 53 -8.25 6.65 12.39
C VAL A 53 -7.74 7.99 11.84
N SER A 54 -6.87 8.69 12.58
CA SER A 54 -6.27 9.94 12.10
C SER A 54 -5.55 9.77 10.76
N ASN A 55 -5.03 8.57 10.48
CA ASN A 55 -4.31 8.28 9.24
C ASN A 55 -5.24 8.37 8.01
N ASN A 56 -6.47 7.86 8.07
CA ASN A 56 -7.48 8.08 7.02
C ASN A 56 -7.80 9.57 6.85
N ILE A 57 -7.98 10.29 7.95
CA ILE A 57 -8.37 11.70 7.94
C ILE A 57 -7.24 12.56 7.36
N MET A 58 -6.00 12.33 7.79
CA MET A 58 -4.82 13.02 7.24
C MET A 58 -4.64 12.76 5.74
N THR A 59 -4.87 11.52 5.30
CA THR A 59 -4.84 11.15 3.88
C THR A 59 -5.89 11.91 3.07
N ALA A 60 -7.12 12.03 3.57
CA ALA A 60 -8.17 12.81 2.93
C ALA A 60 -7.86 14.31 2.90
N LEU A 61 -7.28 14.87 3.97
CA LEU A 61 -6.85 16.27 4.03
C LEU A 61 -5.72 16.56 3.05
N LEU A 62 -4.74 15.65 2.90
CA LEU A 62 -3.69 15.77 1.88
C LEU A 62 -4.28 15.80 0.47
N LYS A 63 -5.18 14.87 0.18
CA LYS A 63 -5.85 14.83 -1.13
C LYS A 63 -6.70 16.08 -1.38
N LEU A 64 -7.35 16.62 -0.35
CA LEU A 64 -8.10 17.87 -0.45
C LEU A 64 -7.20 19.05 -0.80
N ARG A 65 -5.98 19.08 -0.26
CA ARG A 65 -4.98 20.13 -0.56
C ARG A 65 -4.29 19.93 -1.91
N TYR A 66 -4.06 18.66 -2.29
CA TYR A 66 -3.38 18.27 -3.54
C TYR A 66 -4.30 17.38 -4.38
N PRO A 67 -5.20 17.94 -5.19
CA PRO A 67 -6.23 17.17 -5.91
C PRO A 67 -5.71 16.14 -6.92
N GLN A 68 -4.42 16.19 -7.27
CA GLN A 68 -3.76 15.18 -8.10
C GLN A 68 -3.38 13.91 -7.32
N VAL A 69 -3.45 13.90 -5.99
CA VAL A 69 -3.10 12.77 -5.14
C VAL A 69 -4.25 11.76 -5.11
N TYR A 70 -3.91 10.47 -5.21
CA TYR A 70 -4.83 9.37 -4.97
C TYR A 70 -4.78 8.96 -3.49
N ALA A 71 -5.88 8.42 -2.99
CA ALA A 71 -6.02 7.99 -1.61
C ALA A 71 -6.68 6.62 -1.52
N ASN A 72 -6.02 5.69 -0.83
CA ASN A 72 -6.58 4.41 -0.42
C ASN A 72 -6.80 4.43 1.09
N GLY A 73 -8.06 4.26 1.53
CA GLY A 73 -8.42 4.24 2.94
C GLY A 73 -8.30 2.84 3.54
N GLY A 74 -8.02 2.75 4.83
CA GLY A 74 -7.95 1.48 5.55
C GLY A 74 -9.09 1.29 6.55
N LEU A 75 -9.26 0.07 7.05
CA LEU A 75 -10.24 -0.26 8.06
C LEU A 75 -9.81 0.19 9.47
N VAL A 76 -10.77 0.60 10.26
CA VAL A 76 -10.61 1.05 11.64
C VAL A 76 -11.25 0.05 12.60
N TYR A 77 -10.60 -0.22 13.72
CA TYR A 77 -11.09 -1.11 14.76
C TYR A 77 -11.10 -0.39 16.10
N ASP A 78 -12.22 -0.51 16.83
CA ASP A 78 -12.39 0.07 18.14
C ASP A 78 -11.67 -0.72 19.25
N THR A 79 -11.63 -2.04 19.08
CA THR A 79 -11.05 -2.96 20.08
C THR A 79 -10.20 -4.06 19.43
N TYR A 80 -9.21 -4.54 20.20
CA TYR A 80 -8.37 -5.69 19.87
C TYR A 80 -8.40 -6.71 21.01
N PRO A 81 -8.55 -8.03 20.77
CA PRO A 81 -8.88 -8.65 19.47
C PRO A 81 -10.21 -8.18 18.90
N VAL A 82 -10.32 -8.23 17.58
CA VAL A 82 -11.54 -7.82 16.89
C VAL A 82 -12.66 -8.83 17.14
N PRO A 83 -13.86 -8.38 17.56
CA PRO A 83 -14.98 -9.28 17.82
C PRO A 83 -15.50 -9.92 16.52
N SER A 84 -16.17 -11.08 16.64
CA SER A 84 -16.79 -11.77 15.49
C SER A 84 -18.00 -11.02 14.90
N VAL A 85 -18.54 -10.07 15.64
CA VAL A 85 -19.57 -9.13 15.20
C VAL A 85 -19.07 -7.74 15.54
N LEU A 86 -18.86 -6.93 14.53
CA LEU A 86 -18.43 -5.56 14.71
C LEU A 86 -19.55 -4.69 15.31
N PRO A 87 -19.23 -3.64 16.07
CA PRO A 87 -20.22 -2.69 16.55
C PRO A 87 -21.06 -2.11 15.41
N ALA A 88 -22.32 -1.84 15.69
CA ALA A 88 -23.23 -1.25 14.70
C ALA A 88 -22.65 0.06 14.14
N GLY A 89 -22.59 0.16 12.83
CA GLY A 89 -21.99 1.27 12.11
C GLY A 89 -20.47 1.16 11.90
N MET A 90 -19.83 0.09 12.41
CA MET A 90 -18.40 -0.22 12.15
C MET A 90 -18.22 -1.47 11.29
N GLU A 91 -19.29 -2.04 10.77
CA GLU A 91 -19.22 -3.14 9.82
C GLU A 91 -18.31 -2.74 8.63
N THR A 92 -17.53 -3.68 8.11
CA THR A 92 -16.53 -3.37 7.08
C THR A 92 -17.13 -2.80 5.80
N GLU A 93 -18.34 -3.23 5.44
CA GLU A 93 -19.09 -2.64 4.31
C GLU A 93 -19.51 -1.18 4.61
N VAL A 94 -19.89 -0.87 5.85
CA VAL A 94 -20.25 0.52 6.24
C VAL A 94 -19.02 1.42 6.13
N GLN A 95 -17.89 0.99 6.67
CA GLN A 95 -16.62 1.73 6.57
C GLN A 95 -16.20 1.93 5.10
N TYR A 96 -16.33 0.89 4.27
CA TYR A 96 -16.07 1.00 2.84
C TYR A 96 -16.92 2.10 2.19
N ARG A 97 -18.23 2.12 2.46
CA ARG A 97 -19.15 3.13 1.90
C ARG A 97 -18.80 4.53 2.37
N GLU A 98 -18.44 4.70 3.64
CA GLU A 98 -18.01 5.98 4.19
C GLU A 98 -16.74 6.49 3.50
N LEU A 99 -15.74 5.64 3.30
CA LEU A 99 -14.52 5.99 2.58
C LEU A 99 -14.80 6.40 1.13
N MET A 100 -15.67 5.65 0.42
CA MET A 100 -16.05 5.98 -0.95
C MET A 100 -16.85 7.30 -1.02
N GLU A 101 -17.72 7.59 -0.04
CA GLU A 101 -18.48 8.83 0.05
C GLU A 101 -17.60 10.05 0.34
N ILE A 102 -16.53 9.87 1.12
CA ILE A 102 -15.49 10.91 1.33
C ILE A 102 -14.76 11.23 0.03
N GLY A 103 -14.62 10.28 -0.88
CA GLY A 103 -13.87 10.45 -2.13
C GLY A 103 -12.51 9.75 -2.13
N PHE A 104 -12.32 8.72 -1.32
CA PHE A 104 -11.19 7.81 -1.50
C PHE A 104 -11.29 7.09 -2.85
N ASP A 105 -10.13 6.84 -3.47
CA ASP A 105 -10.06 6.20 -4.78
C ASP A 105 -10.10 4.68 -4.67
N GLY A 106 -9.57 4.14 -3.55
CA GLY A 106 -9.48 2.72 -3.29
C GLY A 106 -9.36 2.39 -1.80
N ILE A 107 -9.06 1.12 -1.54
CA ILE A 107 -8.88 0.57 -0.20
C ILE A 107 -7.45 0.06 -0.02
N LYS A 108 -6.85 0.34 1.13
CA LYS A 108 -5.61 -0.31 1.60
C LYS A 108 -5.95 -1.38 2.61
N MET A 109 -5.49 -2.61 2.36
CA MET A 109 -5.59 -3.73 3.28
C MET A 109 -4.21 -4.03 3.89
N LEU A 110 -4.15 -4.14 5.22
CA LEU A 110 -2.96 -4.53 5.99
C LEU A 110 -3.25 -5.75 6.89
N GLU A 111 -4.49 -6.21 6.93
CA GLU A 111 -5.01 -7.22 7.85
C GLU A 111 -4.33 -8.58 7.74
N THR A 112 -3.57 -8.80 6.68
CA THR A 112 -2.75 -10.01 6.45
C THR A 112 -1.27 -9.81 6.73
N LYS A 113 -0.83 -8.62 7.22
CA LYS A 113 0.51 -8.48 7.81
C LYS A 113 0.55 -9.28 9.12
N PRO A 114 1.54 -10.17 9.32
CA PRO A 114 1.52 -11.11 10.46
C PRO A 114 1.36 -10.43 11.82
N THR A 115 2.03 -9.29 12.04
CA THR A 115 1.93 -8.53 13.29
C THR A 115 0.51 -7.99 13.53
N LEU A 116 -0.16 -7.49 12.49
CA LEU A 116 -1.53 -7.01 12.60
C LEU A 116 -2.51 -8.18 12.74
N LEU A 117 -2.37 -9.22 11.92
CA LEU A 117 -3.19 -10.43 12.00
C LEU A 117 -3.20 -11.03 13.42
N LYS A 118 -2.04 -11.05 14.08
CA LYS A 118 -1.90 -11.56 15.46
C LYS A 118 -2.74 -10.77 16.45
N ILE A 119 -2.77 -9.45 16.36
CA ILE A 119 -3.57 -8.62 17.28
C ILE A 119 -5.05 -8.57 16.91
N LEU A 120 -5.39 -8.70 15.63
CA LEU A 120 -6.79 -8.79 15.18
C LEU A 120 -7.42 -10.11 15.64
N CYS A 121 -6.63 -11.20 15.69
CA CYS A 121 -7.10 -12.58 15.90
C CYS A 121 -8.20 -13.00 14.91
N ARG A 122 -8.15 -12.46 13.68
CA ARG A 122 -9.10 -12.70 12.60
C ARG A 122 -8.37 -12.88 11.29
N GLY A 123 -8.57 -14.00 10.61
CA GLY A 123 -8.13 -14.19 9.24
C GLY A 123 -8.93 -13.29 8.29
N VAL A 124 -8.33 -12.93 7.18
CA VAL A 124 -9.00 -12.04 6.20
C VAL A 124 -10.17 -12.73 5.48
N ASP A 125 -10.25 -14.04 5.54
CA ASP A 125 -11.36 -14.87 5.06
C ASP A 125 -12.53 -14.97 6.04
N ASP A 126 -12.42 -14.35 7.25
CA ASP A 126 -13.50 -14.26 8.24
C ASP A 126 -14.71 -13.50 7.67
N PRO A 127 -15.95 -13.96 7.96
CA PRO A 127 -17.19 -13.33 7.48
C PRO A 127 -17.32 -11.82 7.77
N ILE A 128 -16.61 -11.27 8.75
CA ILE A 128 -16.64 -9.83 9.04
C ILE A 128 -16.16 -8.97 7.85
N TYR A 129 -15.33 -9.52 6.96
CA TYR A 129 -14.79 -8.83 5.79
C TYR A 129 -15.63 -9.02 4.53
N GLU A 130 -16.57 -9.97 4.52
CA GLU A 130 -17.34 -10.34 3.32
C GLU A 130 -18.07 -9.16 2.69
N GLY A 131 -18.69 -8.29 3.52
CA GLY A 131 -19.39 -7.12 3.03
C GLY A 131 -18.49 -6.10 2.32
N LEU A 132 -17.25 -5.93 2.79
CA LEU A 132 -16.24 -5.10 2.13
C LEU A 132 -15.89 -5.66 0.75
N PHE A 133 -15.52 -6.96 0.67
CA PHE A 133 -15.09 -7.57 -0.58
C PHE A 133 -16.21 -7.62 -1.61
N ALA A 134 -17.42 -7.99 -1.20
CA ALA A 134 -18.59 -7.98 -2.08
C ALA A 134 -18.91 -6.58 -2.62
N ALA A 135 -18.79 -5.54 -1.78
CA ALA A 135 -19.01 -4.16 -2.20
C ALA A 135 -17.90 -3.66 -3.14
N ALA A 136 -16.63 -3.91 -2.80
CA ALA A 136 -15.50 -3.51 -3.62
C ALA A 136 -15.51 -4.19 -5.00
N GLU A 137 -15.82 -5.48 -5.05
CA GLU A 137 -15.95 -6.22 -6.32
C GLU A 137 -17.11 -5.67 -7.18
N ARG A 138 -18.28 -5.50 -6.58
CA ARG A 138 -19.48 -4.97 -7.28
C ARG A 138 -19.22 -3.59 -7.89
N ASP A 139 -18.56 -2.71 -7.12
CA ASP A 139 -18.32 -1.32 -7.49
C ASP A 139 -17.04 -1.16 -8.33
N GLY A 140 -16.24 -2.24 -8.48
CA GLY A 140 -14.97 -2.25 -9.19
C GLY A 140 -13.91 -1.36 -8.52
N THR A 141 -14.00 -1.19 -7.20
CA THR A 141 -13.07 -0.36 -6.43
C THR A 141 -11.72 -1.05 -6.31
N PRO A 142 -10.61 -0.38 -6.67
CA PRO A 142 -9.27 -0.96 -6.55
C PRO A 142 -8.84 -1.08 -5.09
N MET A 143 -8.02 -2.12 -4.82
CA MET A 143 -7.45 -2.38 -3.52
C MET A 143 -5.93 -2.50 -3.63
N VAL A 144 -5.21 -1.95 -2.67
CA VAL A 144 -3.77 -2.24 -2.45
C VAL A 144 -3.68 -3.11 -1.21
N TRP A 145 -3.06 -4.28 -1.32
CA TRP A 145 -3.10 -5.29 -0.27
C TRP A 145 -1.70 -5.80 0.09
N HIS A 146 -1.29 -5.58 1.33
CA HIS A 146 -0.06 -6.13 1.88
C HIS A 146 -0.36 -7.52 2.45
N VAL A 147 0.28 -8.56 1.94
CA VAL A 147 0.00 -9.96 2.30
C VAL A 147 1.26 -10.66 2.77
N GLY A 148 1.29 -11.03 4.03
CA GLY A 148 2.47 -11.66 4.62
C GLY A 148 3.66 -10.72 4.79
N ASP A 149 4.84 -11.29 4.75
CA ASP A 149 6.16 -10.64 4.73
C ASP A 149 7.14 -11.65 4.07
N PRO A 150 8.43 -11.32 3.86
CA PRO A 150 9.41 -12.24 3.26
C PRO A 150 9.43 -13.63 3.90
N ALA A 151 9.44 -14.68 3.10
CA ALA A 151 9.46 -16.07 3.59
C ALA A 151 10.60 -16.35 4.59
N THR A 152 11.72 -15.65 4.44
CA THR A 152 12.88 -15.73 5.35
C THR A 152 12.53 -15.30 6.78
N PHE A 153 11.47 -14.52 7.01
CA PHE A 153 11.06 -14.07 8.34
C PHE A 153 10.45 -15.20 9.20
N TRP A 154 10.14 -16.35 8.59
CA TRP A 154 9.73 -17.56 9.28
C TRP A 154 10.86 -18.55 9.53
N ASP A 155 12.06 -18.30 8.97
CA ASP A 155 13.22 -19.20 9.09
C ASP A 155 14.26 -18.62 10.05
N PRO A 156 14.56 -19.27 11.16
CA PRO A 156 15.52 -18.77 12.17
C PRO A 156 16.97 -18.69 11.66
N GLU A 157 17.31 -19.42 10.57
CA GLU A 157 18.64 -19.38 9.97
C GLU A 157 18.79 -18.29 8.91
N LEU A 158 17.67 -17.85 8.34
CA LEU A 158 17.61 -16.88 7.22
C LEU A 158 17.07 -15.51 7.62
N ALA A 159 16.37 -15.40 8.76
CA ALA A 159 15.77 -14.15 9.22
C ALA A 159 16.85 -13.06 9.41
N PRO A 160 16.73 -11.91 8.73
CA PRO A 160 17.66 -10.80 8.90
C PRO A 160 17.65 -10.28 10.35
N PRO A 161 18.81 -9.79 10.88
CA PRO A 161 18.86 -9.28 12.25
C PRO A 161 17.85 -8.18 12.56
N ASP A 162 17.64 -7.24 11.63
CA ASP A 162 16.69 -6.15 11.75
C ASP A 162 15.23 -6.65 11.81
N CYS A 163 14.91 -7.74 11.15
CA CYS A 163 13.62 -8.42 11.27
C CYS A 163 13.34 -8.84 12.73
N ILE A 164 14.35 -9.42 13.39
CA ILE A 164 14.24 -9.86 14.79
C ILE A 164 14.10 -8.65 15.73
N GLU A 165 14.90 -7.62 15.52
CA GLU A 165 14.89 -6.38 16.32
C GLU A 165 13.55 -5.65 16.25
N ASN A 166 12.92 -5.66 15.07
CA ASN A 166 11.60 -5.03 14.84
C ASN A 166 10.40 -5.92 15.23
N GLY A 167 10.63 -7.15 15.74
CA GLY A 167 9.56 -8.08 16.11
C GLY A 167 8.85 -8.69 14.90
N TRP A 168 9.51 -8.77 13.76
CA TRP A 168 9.00 -9.37 12.51
C TRP A 168 9.50 -10.81 12.29
N PHE A 169 10.08 -11.44 13.30
CA PHE A 169 10.37 -12.87 13.25
C PHE A 169 9.11 -13.68 13.58
N TYR A 170 8.68 -14.52 12.63
CA TYR A 170 7.40 -15.25 12.70
C TYR A 170 7.58 -16.75 12.87
N GLY A 171 8.82 -17.25 12.96
CA GLY A 171 9.15 -18.67 13.08
C GLY A 171 9.03 -19.26 14.50
N ASP A 172 8.55 -18.47 15.46
CA ASP A 172 8.41 -18.89 16.87
C ASP A 172 7.14 -19.71 17.17
N GLY A 173 6.29 -19.93 16.17
CA GLY A 173 5.03 -20.67 16.29
C GLY A 173 3.87 -19.87 16.88
N THR A 174 4.03 -18.56 17.12
CA THR A 174 2.95 -17.69 17.64
C THR A 174 2.22 -16.93 16.53
N PHE A 175 2.70 -17.03 15.30
CA PHE A 175 2.10 -16.44 14.10
C PHE A 175 1.61 -17.55 13.16
N PRO A 176 0.61 -17.26 12.30
CA PRO A 176 0.27 -18.19 11.22
C PRO A 176 1.46 -18.33 10.25
N SER A 177 1.55 -19.47 9.59
CA SER A 177 2.51 -19.67 8.51
C SER A 177 2.19 -18.77 7.32
N LEU A 178 3.20 -18.46 6.50
CA LEU A 178 2.99 -17.69 5.27
C LEU A 178 1.98 -18.36 4.34
N GLU A 179 1.99 -19.70 4.27
CA GLU A 179 1.05 -20.46 3.46
C GLU A 179 -0.39 -20.38 3.97
N GLU A 180 -0.62 -20.36 5.27
CA GLU A 180 -1.95 -20.11 5.84
C GLU A 180 -2.45 -18.72 5.48
N ILE A 181 -1.59 -17.70 5.49
CA ILE A 181 -1.94 -16.34 5.08
C ILE A 181 -2.31 -16.31 3.58
N TYR A 182 -1.51 -16.93 2.72
CA TYR A 182 -1.83 -17.04 1.29
C TYR A 182 -3.17 -17.76 1.06
N ASN A 183 -3.44 -18.85 1.77
CA ASN A 183 -4.68 -19.60 1.63
C ASN A 183 -5.90 -18.75 2.02
N GLN A 184 -5.83 -17.91 3.06
CA GLN A 184 -6.90 -16.97 3.41
C GLN A 184 -7.17 -15.98 2.28
N VAL A 185 -6.12 -15.39 1.68
CA VAL A 185 -6.26 -14.44 0.57
C VAL A 185 -6.82 -15.12 -0.68
N LEU A 186 -6.34 -16.32 -1.01
CA LEU A 186 -6.85 -17.08 -2.16
C LEU A 186 -8.31 -17.47 -1.96
N ALA A 187 -8.73 -17.82 -0.75
CA ALA A 187 -10.14 -18.09 -0.44
C ALA A 187 -11.03 -16.85 -0.63
N VAL A 188 -10.52 -15.65 -0.38
CA VAL A 188 -11.22 -14.40 -0.72
C VAL A 188 -11.32 -14.23 -2.23
N LEU A 189 -10.22 -14.41 -2.97
CA LEU A 189 -10.22 -14.29 -4.44
C LEU A 189 -11.10 -15.35 -5.13
N GLU A 190 -11.23 -16.54 -4.56
CA GLU A 190 -12.16 -17.57 -5.07
C GLU A 190 -13.63 -17.14 -4.94
N ARG A 191 -13.98 -16.47 -3.84
CA ARG A 191 -15.33 -15.93 -3.63
C ARG A 191 -15.58 -14.65 -4.44
N HIS A 192 -14.54 -13.87 -4.65
CA HIS A 192 -14.60 -12.55 -5.31
C HIS A 192 -13.58 -12.47 -6.47
N PRO A 193 -13.76 -13.24 -7.55
CA PRO A 193 -12.75 -13.37 -8.61
C PRO A 193 -12.55 -12.12 -9.48
N LYS A 194 -13.41 -11.10 -9.32
CA LYS A 194 -13.33 -9.82 -10.04
C LYS A 194 -12.83 -8.68 -9.16
N LEU A 195 -12.32 -8.97 -7.96
CA LEU A 195 -11.65 -7.96 -7.14
C LEU A 195 -10.45 -7.38 -7.89
N LYS A 196 -10.37 -6.06 -7.96
CA LYS A 196 -9.22 -5.34 -8.52
C LYS A 196 -8.18 -5.15 -7.43
N VAL A 197 -7.18 -6.00 -7.40
CA VAL A 197 -6.18 -6.00 -6.33
C VAL A 197 -4.78 -5.75 -6.89
N THR A 198 -4.02 -4.87 -6.24
CA THR A 198 -2.56 -4.82 -6.38
C THR A 198 -1.95 -5.32 -5.08
N PHE A 199 -1.29 -6.47 -5.14
CA PHE A 199 -0.53 -6.99 -4.01
C PHE A 199 0.81 -6.26 -3.90
N ALA A 200 1.09 -5.72 -2.72
CA ALA A 200 2.34 -5.04 -2.44
C ALA A 200 3.54 -6.00 -2.47
N HIS A 201 4.75 -5.45 -2.72
CA HIS A 201 6.03 -6.15 -2.61
C HIS A 201 6.09 -7.43 -3.46
N PHE A 202 5.60 -7.36 -4.70
CA PHE A 202 5.55 -8.52 -5.60
C PHE A 202 4.81 -9.72 -5.01
N PHE A 203 3.85 -9.47 -4.10
CA PHE A 203 3.13 -10.47 -3.31
C PHE A 203 4.05 -11.34 -2.44
N PHE A 204 5.27 -10.88 -2.15
CA PHE A 204 6.35 -11.65 -1.53
C PHE A 204 6.59 -13.02 -2.23
N MET A 205 6.34 -13.10 -3.54
CA MET A 205 6.54 -14.30 -4.38
C MET A 205 7.69 -14.13 -5.37
N SER A 206 8.66 -13.27 -5.08
CA SER A 206 9.86 -13.12 -5.91
C SER A 206 10.74 -14.37 -5.95
N ASP A 207 10.63 -15.25 -4.97
CA ASP A 207 11.26 -16.58 -4.91
C ASP A 207 10.44 -17.69 -5.62
N ASN A 208 9.16 -17.43 -5.94
CA ASN A 208 8.25 -18.37 -6.59
C ASN A 208 7.40 -17.68 -7.69
N PRO A 209 8.03 -17.12 -8.73
CA PRO A 209 7.34 -16.38 -9.78
C PRO A 209 6.39 -17.24 -10.62
N GLU A 210 6.58 -18.56 -10.68
CA GLU A 210 5.67 -19.50 -11.34
C GLU A 210 4.31 -19.54 -10.63
N ARG A 211 4.29 -19.53 -9.31
CA ARG A 211 3.06 -19.44 -8.53
C ARG A 211 2.35 -18.11 -8.79
N LEU A 212 3.09 -17.01 -8.82
CA LEU A 212 2.53 -15.70 -9.17
C LEU A 212 1.94 -15.70 -10.58
N ALA A 213 2.61 -16.33 -11.55
CA ALA A 213 2.08 -16.48 -12.91
C ALA A 213 0.77 -17.28 -12.96
N GLN A 214 0.62 -18.31 -12.13
CA GLN A 214 -0.64 -19.07 -12.00
C GLN A 214 -1.76 -18.19 -11.40
N ILE A 215 -1.45 -17.36 -10.42
CA ILE A 215 -2.40 -16.40 -9.83
C ILE A 215 -2.85 -15.40 -10.89
N PHE A 216 -1.94 -14.84 -11.69
CA PHE A 216 -2.28 -13.96 -12.81
C PHE A 216 -3.19 -14.63 -13.85
N ALA A 217 -2.97 -15.92 -14.11
CA ALA A 217 -3.80 -16.67 -15.05
C ALA A 217 -5.22 -16.92 -14.53
N ASN A 218 -5.37 -17.14 -13.22
CA ASN A 218 -6.66 -17.43 -12.60
C ASN A 218 -7.46 -16.16 -12.29
N TYR A 219 -6.78 -15.04 -11.98
CA TYR A 219 -7.41 -13.79 -11.52
C TYR A 219 -6.95 -12.62 -12.41
N PRO A 220 -7.74 -12.26 -13.44
CA PRO A 220 -7.35 -11.27 -14.44
C PRO A 220 -7.21 -9.85 -13.90
N ASP A 221 -7.82 -9.51 -12.76
CA ASP A 221 -7.78 -8.18 -12.13
C ASP A 221 -6.78 -8.10 -10.95
N VAL A 222 -5.94 -9.14 -10.76
CA VAL A 222 -4.83 -9.12 -9.79
C VAL A 222 -3.59 -8.54 -10.43
N ASN A 223 -2.99 -7.55 -9.81
CA ASN A 223 -1.71 -6.92 -10.11
C ASN A 223 -0.74 -7.10 -8.94
N VAL A 224 0.50 -6.74 -9.14
CA VAL A 224 1.50 -6.56 -8.07
C VAL A 224 2.18 -5.21 -8.22
N ASP A 225 2.68 -4.65 -7.13
CA ASP A 225 3.64 -3.56 -7.20
C ASP A 225 5.06 -4.06 -6.91
N ILE A 226 6.03 -3.22 -7.23
CA ILE A 226 7.46 -3.52 -7.00
C ILE A 226 8.04 -2.69 -5.86
N THR A 227 7.20 -2.28 -4.92
CA THR A 227 7.69 -1.68 -3.68
C THR A 227 8.72 -2.61 -3.04
N PRO A 228 9.88 -2.11 -2.63
CA PRO A 228 10.96 -2.97 -2.16
C PRO A 228 10.58 -3.85 -0.98
N GLY A 229 10.71 -5.16 -1.18
CA GLY A 229 10.85 -6.13 -0.10
C GLY A 229 12.34 -6.40 0.13
N SER A 230 12.72 -6.81 1.33
CA SER A 230 14.13 -7.01 1.67
C SER A 230 14.85 -8.04 0.78
N GLU A 231 14.14 -9.06 0.32
CA GLU A 231 14.68 -10.18 -0.47
C GLU A 231 14.43 -10.05 -1.99
N MET A 232 13.49 -9.19 -2.39
CA MET A 232 12.91 -9.19 -3.75
C MET A 232 13.96 -9.00 -4.83
N TYR A 233 14.82 -7.99 -4.71
CA TYR A 233 15.85 -7.70 -5.70
C TYR A 233 16.94 -8.77 -5.76
N HIS A 234 17.27 -9.39 -4.61
CA HIS A 234 18.19 -10.53 -4.56
C HIS A 234 17.64 -11.75 -5.30
N ASN A 235 16.33 -11.99 -5.19
CA ASN A 235 15.69 -13.06 -5.94
C ASN A 235 15.69 -12.75 -7.44
N PHE A 236 15.46 -11.51 -7.84
CA PHE A 236 15.54 -11.09 -9.25
C PHE A 236 16.98 -11.24 -9.82
N GLU A 237 18.02 -11.00 -9.03
CA GLU A 237 19.42 -11.16 -9.45
C GLU A 237 19.79 -12.62 -9.72
N LYS A 238 19.16 -13.61 -9.06
CA LYS A 238 19.44 -15.03 -9.26
C LYS A 238 19.23 -15.50 -10.68
N ASP A 239 18.23 -14.95 -11.40
CA ASP A 239 17.97 -15.19 -12.83
C ASP A 239 17.39 -13.95 -13.50
N ARG A 240 18.26 -12.99 -13.76
CA ARG A 240 17.89 -11.71 -14.41
C ARG A 240 17.24 -11.87 -15.78
N ALA A 241 17.68 -12.87 -16.55
CA ALA A 241 17.11 -13.12 -17.88
C ALA A 241 15.65 -13.57 -17.78
N TYR A 242 15.37 -14.48 -16.86
CA TYR A 242 14.02 -14.93 -16.54
C TYR A 242 13.14 -13.76 -16.07
N PHE A 243 13.62 -12.95 -15.11
CA PHE A 243 12.83 -11.84 -14.59
C PHE A 243 12.63 -10.72 -15.62
N ARG A 244 13.60 -10.44 -16.48
CA ARG A 244 13.39 -9.52 -17.61
C ARG A 244 12.25 -10.02 -18.52
N GLU A 245 12.22 -11.32 -18.84
CA GLU A 245 11.13 -11.92 -19.61
C GLU A 245 9.81 -11.89 -18.85
N PHE A 246 9.80 -12.21 -17.55
CA PHE A 246 8.63 -12.16 -16.70
C PHE A 246 8.02 -10.75 -16.66
N PHE A 247 8.81 -9.71 -16.41
CA PHE A 247 8.36 -8.32 -16.40
C PHE A 247 7.84 -7.87 -17.77
N THR A 248 8.45 -8.33 -18.84
CA THR A 248 7.99 -8.04 -20.21
C THR A 248 6.65 -8.73 -20.49
N ARG A 249 6.54 -10.01 -20.15
CA ARG A 249 5.33 -10.81 -20.37
C ARG A 249 4.14 -10.32 -19.55
N TYR A 250 4.38 -9.93 -18.30
CA TYR A 250 3.36 -9.46 -17.38
C TYR A 250 3.38 -7.94 -17.18
N ALA A 251 3.88 -7.20 -18.17
CA ALA A 251 4.00 -5.74 -18.10
C ALA A 251 2.70 -5.04 -17.72
N ASP A 252 1.54 -5.57 -18.13
CA ASP A 252 0.22 -5.02 -17.82
C ASP A 252 -0.27 -5.33 -16.38
N ARG A 253 0.53 -6.05 -15.59
CA ARG A 253 0.17 -6.55 -14.25
C ARG A 253 1.09 -6.04 -13.15
N ILE A 254 2.09 -5.26 -13.49
CA ILE A 254 3.12 -4.76 -12.58
C ILE A 254 3.00 -3.26 -12.48
N GLU A 255 2.99 -2.73 -11.26
CA GLU A 255 2.88 -1.30 -10.97
C GLU A 255 4.12 -0.80 -10.22
N TYR A 256 4.48 0.45 -10.47
CA TYR A 256 5.54 1.12 -9.75
C TYR A 256 5.04 1.59 -8.38
N GLY A 257 5.86 1.39 -7.35
CA GLY A 257 5.65 1.91 -6.00
C GLY A 257 6.97 1.98 -5.25
N THR A 258 7.07 2.83 -4.24
CA THR A 258 8.30 3.05 -3.50
C THR A 258 8.26 2.60 -2.05
N ASP A 259 7.10 2.56 -1.42
CA ASP A 259 6.92 2.41 0.03
C ASP A 259 7.60 3.54 0.84
N CYS A 260 7.88 4.67 0.18
CA CYS A 260 8.36 5.86 0.87
C CYS A 260 7.27 6.44 1.77
N SER A 261 7.69 7.21 2.76
CA SER A 261 6.79 7.89 3.68
C SER A 261 7.22 9.33 3.94
N ASP A 262 6.33 10.09 4.56
CA ASP A 262 6.60 11.46 5.02
C ASP A 262 7.70 11.56 6.11
N GLU A 263 8.18 10.43 6.64
CA GLU A 263 9.32 10.37 7.59
C GLU A 263 10.68 10.55 6.90
N GLY A 264 10.78 10.31 5.59
CA GLY A 264 12.01 10.43 4.83
C GLY A 264 12.53 11.87 4.69
N ASN A 265 13.65 12.00 4.01
CA ASN A 265 14.24 13.28 3.59
C ASN A 265 14.63 13.21 2.11
N VAL A 266 15.04 14.36 1.53
CA VAL A 266 15.39 14.48 0.10
C VAL A 266 16.39 13.42 -0.35
N ASP A 267 17.46 13.22 0.41
CA ASP A 267 18.52 12.27 0.04
C ASP A 267 17.99 10.82 0.04
N ASN A 268 17.18 10.48 1.05
CA ASN A 268 16.55 9.17 1.16
C ASN A 268 15.58 8.93 0.01
N TYR A 269 14.75 9.92 -0.32
CA TYR A 269 13.80 9.83 -1.42
C TYR A 269 14.51 9.63 -2.77
N GLN A 270 15.53 10.46 -3.05
CA GLN A 270 16.30 10.36 -4.30
C GLN A 270 16.98 9.00 -4.42
N LYS A 271 17.61 8.53 -3.34
CA LYS A 271 18.29 7.24 -3.31
C LYS A 271 17.28 6.11 -3.59
N HIS A 272 16.17 6.06 -2.86
CA HIS A 272 15.16 5.01 -2.95
C HIS A 272 14.55 4.93 -4.36
N VAL A 273 14.07 6.06 -4.86
CA VAL A 273 13.50 6.16 -6.22
C VAL A 273 14.54 5.82 -7.28
N SER A 274 15.79 6.30 -7.12
CA SER A 274 16.88 6.01 -8.07
C SER A 274 17.16 4.52 -8.16
N VAL A 275 17.21 3.80 -7.02
CA VAL A 275 17.47 2.35 -7.00
C VAL A 275 16.39 1.60 -7.79
N ILE A 276 15.10 1.85 -7.51
CA ILE A 276 14.00 1.17 -8.19
C ILE A 276 13.99 1.53 -9.68
N THR A 277 14.16 2.81 -10.01
CA THR A 277 14.16 3.28 -11.39
C THR A 277 15.31 2.68 -12.19
N ARG A 278 16.53 2.67 -11.64
CA ARG A 278 17.72 2.07 -12.29
C ARG A 278 17.57 0.57 -12.46
N PHE A 279 16.98 -0.13 -11.49
CA PHE A 279 16.68 -1.56 -11.65
C PHE A 279 15.84 -1.84 -12.90
N LEU A 280 14.80 -1.05 -13.13
CA LEU A 280 13.92 -1.24 -14.30
C LEU A 280 14.58 -0.78 -15.61
N THR A 281 15.31 0.35 -15.60
CA THR A 281 15.70 1.06 -16.81
C THR A 281 17.10 0.75 -17.31
N THR A 282 17.98 0.14 -16.49
CA THR A 282 19.39 -0.09 -16.82
C THR A 282 19.78 -1.55 -16.64
N ASN A 283 20.98 -1.92 -17.13
CA ASN A 283 21.63 -3.20 -16.82
C ASN A 283 22.84 -3.02 -15.88
N GLU A 284 22.93 -1.87 -15.22
CA GLU A 284 24.05 -1.51 -14.36
C GLU A 284 24.00 -2.26 -13.03
N LEU A 285 25.18 -2.48 -12.42
CA LEU A 285 25.26 -2.93 -11.05
C LEU A 285 24.83 -1.78 -10.13
N ILE A 286 23.92 -2.06 -9.21
CA ILE A 286 23.38 -1.14 -8.22
C ILE A 286 23.91 -1.55 -6.86
N THR A 287 24.69 -0.66 -6.22
CA THR A 287 25.38 -0.91 -4.96
C THR A 287 24.87 0.00 -3.82
N ASP A 288 23.79 0.74 -4.10
CA ASP A 288 23.26 1.77 -3.20
C ASP A 288 22.28 1.20 -2.15
N TRP A 289 22.00 -0.09 -2.20
CA TRP A 289 21.10 -0.81 -1.29
C TRP A 289 21.89 -1.72 -0.33
N SER A 290 21.18 -2.50 0.49
CA SER A 290 21.78 -3.41 1.48
C SER A 290 22.61 -4.55 0.87
N ALA A 291 22.45 -4.83 -0.41
CA ALA A 291 23.27 -5.74 -1.20
C ALA A 291 23.29 -5.34 -2.66
N ASP A 292 24.30 -5.84 -3.39
CA ASP A 292 24.48 -5.56 -4.80
C ASP A 292 23.52 -6.40 -5.66
N PHE A 293 22.89 -5.76 -6.64
CA PHE A 293 22.10 -6.41 -7.66
C PHE A 293 22.16 -5.60 -8.96
N SER A 294 21.81 -6.21 -10.08
CA SER A 294 21.88 -5.54 -11.38
C SER A 294 20.48 -5.20 -11.90
N GLY A 295 20.38 -4.12 -12.65
CA GLY A 295 19.15 -3.78 -13.34
C GLY A 295 18.77 -4.79 -14.42
N ILE A 296 17.50 -4.82 -14.83
CA ILE A 296 16.97 -5.71 -15.86
C ILE A 296 16.75 -5.03 -17.23
N GLY A 297 16.90 -3.72 -17.29
CA GLY A 297 16.94 -2.95 -18.54
C GLY A 297 15.74 -3.18 -19.46
N LEU A 298 14.54 -2.84 -19.00
CA LEU A 298 13.29 -3.03 -19.74
C LEU A 298 13.15 -2.05 -20.91
N ASP A 299 12.39 -2.46 -21.92
CA ASP A 299 12.06 -1.60 -23.06
C ASP A 299 11.07 -0.49 -22.64
N GLU A 300 11.13 0.68 -23.31
CA GLU A 300 10.33 1.85 -22.94
C GLU A 300 8.82 1.56 -22.90
N SER A 301 8.31 0.76 -23.82
CA SER A 301 6.88 0.39 -23.83
C SER A 301 6.44 -0.46 -22.62
N VAL A 302 7.36 -1.20 -22.01
CA VAL A 302 7.14 -1.92 -20.76
C VAL A 302 7.22 -0.96 -19.59
N LEU A 303 8.20 -0.03 -19.61
CA LEU A 303 8.36 0.99 -18.59
C LEU A 303 7.15 1.93 -18.49
N ASP A 304 6.59 2.37 -19.62
CA ASP A 304 5.38 3.21 -19.65
C ASP A 304 4.21 2.56 -18.89
N LYS A 305 4.02 1.26 -19.09
CA LYS A 305 3.00 0.49 -18.38
C LYS A 305 3.25 0.46 -16.88
N ILE A 306 4.47 0.08 -16.47
CA ILE A 306 4.84 -0.08 -15.06
C ILE A 306 4.82 1.25 -14.33
N PHE A 307 5.40 2.31 -14.91
CA PHE A 307 5.53 3.61 -14.26
C PHE A 307 4.24 4.42 -14.16
N SER A 308 3.23 4.18 -15.02
CA SER A 308 2.02 5.00 -14.97
C SER A 308 0.75 4.37 -15.54
N GLU A 309 0.81 3.69 -16.71
CA GLU A 309 -0.41 3.31 -17.44
C GLU A 309 -1.26 2.28 -16.67
N ASN A 310 -0.61 1.29 -16.02
CA ASN A 310 -1.31 0.26 -15.24
C ASN A 310 -2.05 0.88 -14.05
N PHE A 311 -1.36 1.76 -13.32
CA PHE A 311 -1.95 2.49 -12.21
C PHE A 311 -3.18 3.30 -12.67
N LEU A 312 -3.04 4.11 -13.74
CA LEU A 312 -4.15 4.92 -14.26
C LEU A 312 -5.31 4.08 -14.78
N ARG A 313 -5.03 2.96 -15.42
CA ARG A 313 -6.07 2.02 -15.89
C ARG A 313 -6.86 1.43 -14.73
N ARG A 314 -6.18 1.12 -13.61
CA ARG A 314 -6.79 0.52 -12.42
C ARG A 314 -7.54 1.56 -11.58
N MET A 315 -6.90 2.68 -11.27
CA MET A 315 -7.44 3.70 -10.38
C MET A 315 -8.43 4.66 -11.06
N GLY A 316 -8.32 4.81 -12.39
CA GLY A 316 -9.00 5.85 -13.13
C GLY A 316 -8.28 7.20 -13.05
N HIS A 317 -8.75 8.17 -13.84
CA HIS A 317 -8.20 9.53 -13.86
C HIS A 317 -9.29 10.52 -14.28
N PRO A 318 -9.40 11.69 -13.63
CA PRO A 318 -8.62 12.16 -12.47
C PRO A 318 -8.99 11.44 -11.15
N PRO A 319 -8.23 11.66 -10.06
CA PRO A 319 -8.63 11.22 -8.72
C PRO A 319 -10.00 11.77 -8.33
N LYS A 320 -10.76 11.05 -7.51
CA LYS A 320 -12.06 11.50 -7.01
C LYS A 320 -11.90 12.77 -6.16
N PRO A 321 -12.79 13.77 -6.25
CA PRO A 321 -12.75 14.91 -5.35
C PRO A 321 -13.14 14.51 -3.92
N ILE A 322 -12.60 15.21 -2.91
CA ILE A 322 -13.00 15.01 -1.51
C ILE A 322 -14.34 15.70 -1.23
N ASN A 323 -15.27 14.95 -0.68
CA ASN A 323 -16.52 15.45 -0.11
C ASN A 323 -16.25 15.91 1.35
N VAL A 324 -16.09 17.20 1.54
CA VAL A 324 -15.79 17.80 2.85
C VAL A 324 -16.86 17.50 3.89
N LYS A 325 -18.14 17.47 3.51
CA LYS A 325 -19.23 17.15 4.42
C LYS A 325 -19.14 15.71 4.94
N ALA A 326 -18.89 14.75 4.04
CA ALA A 326 -18.68 13.36 4.40
C ALA A 326 -17.44 13.18 5.26
N LEU A 327 -16.32 13.87 4.94
CA LEU A 327 -15.10 13.85 5.75
C LEU A 327 -15.34 14.36 7.18
N LYS A 328 -16.07 15.46 7.33
CA LYS A 328 -16.42 15.99 8.66
C LYS A 328 -17.34 15.04 9.43
N ALA A 329 -18.30 14.41 8.77
CA ALA A 329 -19.17 13.41 9.39
C ALA A 329 -18.36 12.18 9.87
N TYR A 330 -17.44 11.70 9.04
CA TYR A 330 -16.52 10.62 9.38
C TYR A 330 -15.65 10.99 10.59
N PHE A 331 -15.06 12.19 10.58
CA PHE A 331 -14.29 12.67 11.71
C PHE A 331 -15.14 12.75 12.98
N ALA A 332 -16.34 13.34 12.93
CA ALA A 332 -17.23 13.43 14.09
C ALA A 332 -17.57 12.05 14.69
N LYS A 333 -17.77 11.04 13.82
CA LYS A 333 -18.07 9.67 14.24
C LYS A 333 -16.87 9.00 14.93
N TYR A 334 -15.66 9.13 14.37
CA TYR A 334 -14.49 8.36 14.77
C TYR A 334 -13.47 9.15 15.60
N ARG A 335 -13.70 10.44 15.89
CA ARG A 335 -12.74 11.30 16.62
C ARG A 335 -12.28 10.74 17.96
N HIS A 336 -13.10 9.94 18.60
CA HIS A 336 -12.81 9.32 19.89
C HIS A 336 -11.73 8.23 19.79
N LEU A 337 -11.41 7.76 18.59
CA LEU A 337 -10.33 6.79 18.29
C LEU A 337 -9.00 7.48 17.97
N VAL A 338 -8.95 8.80 17.82
CA VAL A 338 -7.69 9.55 17.67
C VAL A 338 -6.97 9.57 19.00
N ARG A 339 -5.81 8.94 19.07
CA ARG A 339 -5.06 8.73 20.33
C ARG A 339 -4.25 9.95 20.75
N ASP A 340 -3.68 10.67 19.79
CA ASP A 340 -2.84 11.85 20.05
C ASP A 340 -3.68 13.12 20.06
N SER A 341 -3.66 13.82 21.21
CA SER A 341 -4.45 15.07 21.40
C SER A 341 -3.97 16.22 20.52
N GLN A 342 -2.67 16.28 20.17
CA GLN A 342 -2.16 17.32 19.29
C GLN A 342 -2.58 17.06 17.85
N VAL A 343 -2.53 15.80 17.39
CA VAL A 343 -3.06 15.40 16.08
C VAL A 343 -4.55 15.70 15.98
N LEU A 344 -5.32 15.39 17.03
CA LEU A 344 -6.74 15.72 17.10
C LEU A 344 -6.99 17.22 16.92
N ALA A 345 -6.27 18.06 17.67
CA ALA A 345 -6.38 19.52 17.57
C ALA A 345 -5.99 20.05 16.18
N ASN A 346 -4.96 19.45 15.56
CA ASN A 346 -4.53 19.82 14.22
C ASN A 346 -5.58 19.47 13.17
N ILE A 347 -6.19 18.29 13.27
CA ILE A 347 -7.29 17.88 12.38
C ILE A 347 -8.47 18.84 12.52
N GLU A 348 -8.88 19.17 13.74
CA GLU A 348 -9.96 20.12 14.02
C GLU A 348 -9.69 21.51 13.41
N ALA A 349 -8.47 22.01 13.60
CA ALA A 349 -8.05 23.29 13.05
C ALA A 349 -8.01 23.28 11.51
N GLU A 350 -7.56 22.18 10.89
CA GLU A 350 -7.52 22.06 9.44
C GLU A 350 -8.92 21.96 8.84
N LEU A 351 -9.78 21.08 9.38
CA LEU A 351 -11.16 20.91 8.92
C LEU A 351 -12.01 22.18 9.04
N ALA A 352 -11.69 23.06 10.02
CA ALA A 352 -12.38 24.34 10.19
C ALA A 352 -12.15 25.31 9.03
N LYS A 353 -11.09 25.14 8.25
CA LYS A 353 -10.78 26.00 7.07
C LYS A 353 -11.70 25.72 5.88
N TYR A 354 -12.36 24.59 5.82
CA TYR A 354 -13.18 24.15 4.70
C TYR A 354 -14.67 24.26 5.05
N ARG A 355 -15.46 24.80 4.11
CA ARG A 355 -16.92 24.88 4.21
C ARG A 355 -17.55 23.59 3.65
N GLU A 356 -18.76 23.26 4.14
CA GLU A 356 -19.48 22.06 3.70
C GLU A 356 -20.15 22.21 2.32
N ASP A 357 -20.26 23.46 1.84
CA ASP A 357 -20.96 23.84 0.61
C ASP A 357 -19.96 24.02 -0.58
N GLY A 358 -18.77 23.46 -0.49
CA GLY A 358 -17.70 23.60 -1.47
C GLY A 358 -17.55 22.40 -2.40
#